data_3d43f8da3e3638c8ba580b1a3fc48595
#
_entry.id   3d43f8da3e3638c8ba580b1a3fc48595
#
_cell.length_a   1.000
_cell.length_b   1.000
_cell.length_c   1.000
_cell.angle_alpha   90.00
_cell.angle_beta   90.00
_cell.angle_gamma   90.00
#
_symmetry.space_group_name_H-M   'P 1'
#
loop_
_entity.id
_entity.type
_entity.pdbx_description
1 polymer ?
#
loop_
_entity_poly.entity_id
_entity_poly.type
_entity_poly.pdbx_seq_one_letter_code
_entity_poly.pdbx_strand_id
1 'polypeptide(L)'
;LHLTFVEFSNLFSKDNIGTSSPYVDSLDLDGNPSTDMYVASNWASIFGGFPGEESGELPITLLKLNFTASTDLDVESTPISFTTSSNASGYIFEGNNYNIPVTSGTWDFDENGSVNALTDGLLLMRYLFTMRGEALIDSAIASDAGLTTANEIESKLSVAINSYADIDSSGDVDALTDGLLLMRYLFNLRDDPLINSSFKPDAARNTVTEIEAYIESFMPL
;
A
#
# COMPACT_ATOMS: atom_id res chain seq x y z
N LEU A 1 -8.39 -1.97 -6.19
CA LEU A 1 -7.72 -0.70 -6.50
C LEU A 1 -8.69 0.24 -7.22
N HIS A 2 -8.70 1.50 -6.84
CA HIS A 2 -9.45 2.54 -7.52
C HIS A 2 -8.48 3.59 -8.06
N LEU A 3 -8.46 3.80 -9.38
CA LEU A 3 -7.62 4.81 -10.01
C LEU A 3 -8.17 6.19 -9.67
N THR A 4 -7.37 7.03 -9.01
CA THR A 4 -7.77 8.35 -8.54
C THR A 4 -7.26 9.48 -9.42
N PHE A 5 -6.10 9.28 -10.06
CA PHE A 5 -5.46 10.33 -10.84
C PHE A 5 -4.47 9.76 -11.87
N VAL A 6 -4.40 10.41 -13.04
CA VAL A 6 -3.41 10.13 -14.09
C VAL A 6 -2.60 11.39 -14.35
N GLU A 7 -1.30 11.31 -14.20
CA GLU A 7 -0.35 12.39 -14.46
C GLU A 7 0.53 12.03 -15.66
N PHE A 8 0.50 12.84 -16.70
CA PHE A 8 1.34 12.65 -17.88
C PHE A 8 2.70 13.32 -17.70
N SER A 9 3.71 12.71 -18.31
CA SER A 9 5.04 13.29 -18.35
C SER A 9 5.01 14.66 -19.05
N ASN A 10 5.77 15.61 -18.52
CA ASN A 10 5.93 16.95 -19.13
C ASN A 10 6.64 16.94 -20.50
N LEU A 11 7.17 15.77 -20.90
CA LEU A 11 7.82 15.58 -22.20
C LEU A 11 6.83 15.55 -23.37
N PHE A 12 5.52 15.40 -23.08
CA PHE A 12 4.48 15.35 -24.11
C PHE A 12 3.79 16.71 -24.27
N SER A 13 3.53 17.11 -25.51
CA SER A 13 2.66 18.25 -25.77
C SER A 13 1.25 17.95 -25.25
N LYS A 14 0.74 18.80 -24.37
CA LYS A 14 -0.59 18.64 -23.75
C LYS A 14 -1.73 18.68 -24.77
N ASP A 15 -1.50 19.19 -25.95
CA ASP A 15 -2.52 19.40 -26.98
C ASP A 15 -2.94 18.09 -27.70
N ASN A 16 -2.17 17.01 -27.50
CA ASN A 16 -2.35 15.76 -28.22
C ASN A 16 -2.49 14.54 -27.29
N ILE A 17 -2.84 14.75 -26.03
CA ILE A 17 -3.01 13.68 -25.03
C ILE A 17 -4.50 13.51 -24.74
N GLY A 18 -5.01 12.33 -24.96
CA GLY A 18 -6.35 11.92 -24.56
C GLY A 18 -6.29 10.81 -23.53
N THR A 19 -7.10 10.91 -22.47
CA THR A 19 -7.27 9.86 -21.48
C THR A 19 -8.75 9.63 -21.25
N SER A 20 -9.17 8.36 -21.29
CA SER A 20 -10.51 8.00 -20.86
C SER A 20 -10.60 8.03 -19.32
N SER A 21 -11.78 8.28 -18.80
CA SER A 21 -12.07 7.97 -17.41
C SER A 21 -12.00 6.45 -17.18
N PRO A 22 -11.69 5.97 -15.97
CA PRO A 22 -11.74 4.56 -15.67
C PRO A 22 -13.14 4.01 -15.95
N TYR A 23 -13.20 2.86 -16.63
CA TYR A 23 -14.44 2.13 -16.93
C TYR A 23 -14.41 0.75 -16.30
N VAL A 24 -15.59 0.26 -15.92
CA VAL A 24 -15.76 -1.18 -15.68
C VAL A 24 -15.78 -1.86 -17.04
N ASP A 25 -14.89 -2.82 -17.24
CA ASP A 25 -14.75 -3.52 -18.52
C ASP A 25 -15.78 -4.64 -18.69
N SER A 26 -17.06 -4.25 -18.66
CA SER A 26 -18.17 -5.19 -18.89
C SER A 26 -18.29 -5.66 -20.33
N LEU A 27 -17.58 -5.03 -21.25
CA LEU A 27 -17.62 -5.29 -22.70
C LEU A 27 -16.30 -5.86 -23.23
N ASP A 28 -15.31 -6.08 -22.35
CA ASP A 28 -13.97 -6.55 -22.71
C ASP A 28 -13.35 -5.68 -23.83
N LEU A 29 -13.40 -4.37 -23.65
CA LEU A 29 -12.98 -3.40 -24.67
C LEU A 29 -11.48 -3.38 -24.93
N ASP A 30 -10.70 -3.86 -23.98
CA ASP A 30 -9.25 -4.01 -24.11
C ASP A 30 -8.83 -5.39 -24.65
N GLY A 31 -9.78 -6.31 -24.85
CA GLY A 31 -9.54 -7.68 -25.31
C GLY A 31 -8.95 -8.61 -24.25
N ASN A 32 -9.04 -8.23 -22.97
CA ASN A 32 -8.57 -9.02 -21.84
C ASN A 32 -9.70 -9.34 -20.87
N PRO A 33 -10.29 -10.55 -20.93
CA PRO A 33 -11.44 -10.91 -20.10
C PRO A 33 -11.13 -10.98 -18.59
N SER A 34 -9.88 -10.77 -18.22
CA SER A 34 -9.45 -10.75 -16.80
C SER A 34 -9.34 -9.33 -16.24
N THR A 35 -9.68 -8.30 -17.00
CA THR A 35 -9.58 -6.90 -16.60
C THR A 35 -10.93 -6.38 -16.15
N ASP A 36 -11.07 -6.05 -14.87
CA ASP A 36 -12.31 -5.49 -14.33
C ASP A 36 -12.48 -3.99 -14.61
N MET A 37 -11.36 -3.26 -14.72
CA MET A 37 -11.34 -1.82 -15.04
C MET A 37 -10.17 -1.49 -15.95
N TYR A 38 -10.38 -0.57 -16.88
CA TYR A 38 -9.32 -0.11 -17.77
C TYR A 38 -9.30 1.41 -17.92
N VAL A 39 -8.14 1.94 -18.30
CA VAL A 39 -7.94 3.32 -18.75
C VAL A 39 -7.22 3.30 -20.07
N ALA A 40 -7.82 3.91 -21.09
CA ALA A 40 -7.18 4.11 -22.37
C ALA A 40 -6.50 5.49 -22.41
N SER A 41 -5.24 5.52 -22.82
CA SER A 41 -4.49 6.75 -23.06
C SER A 41 -3.92 6.75 -24.47
N ASN A 42 -3.98 7.88 -25.15
CA ASN A 42 -3.45 8.04 -26.48
C ASN A 42 -2.60 9.30 -26.59
N TRP A 43 -1.56 9.19 -27.38
CA TRP A 43 -0.68 10.30 -27.72
C TRP A 43 -0.58 10.40 -29.23
N ALA A 44 -0.57 11.60 -29.76
CA ALA A 44 -0.31 11.86 -31.15
C ALA A 44 0.65 13.05 -31.30
N SER A 45 1.71 12.90 -32.08
CA SER A 45 2.57 13.99 -32.52
C SER A 45 2.47 14.11 -34.02
N ILE A 46 2.03 15.30 -34.50
CA ILE A 46 1.84 15.57 -35.93
C ILE A 46 3.09 16.22 -36.54
N PHE A 47 3.91 16.87 -35.74
CA PHE A 47 5.01 17.73 -36.18
C PHE A 47 6.36 17.45 -35.54
N GLY A 48 6.52 16.39 -34.79
CA GLY A 48 7.78 16.09 -34.12
C GLY A 48 7.98 14.60 -33.92
N GLY A 49 9.21 14.20 -33.72
CA GLY A 49 9.55 12.86 -33.27
C GLY A 49 9.00 12.57 -31.88
N PHE A 50 8.96 11.31 -31.53
CA PHE A 50 8.64 10.89 -30.16
C PHE A 50 9.67 11.48 -29.17
N PRO A 51 9.30 11.94 -27.98
CA PRO A 51 10.22 12.61 -27.04
C PRO A 51 11.52 11.86 -26.75
N GLY A 52 11.53 10.53 -26.87
CA GLY A 52 12.71 9.70 -26.68
C GLY A 52 13.82 9.92 -27.72
N GLU A 53 13.51 10.39 -28.94
CA GLU A 53 14.51 10.70 -29.95
C GLU A 53 15.29 11.99 -29.66
N GLU A 54 14.63 12.99 -29.08
CA GLU A 54 15.26 14.27 -28.73
C GLU A 54 16.05 14.19 -27.43
N SER A 55 15.62 13.40 -26.47
CA SER A 55 16.30 13.23 -25.18
C SER A 55 17.48 12.24 -25.23
N GLY A 56 17.47 11.32 -26.21
CA GLY A 56 18.51 10.31 -26.36
C GLY A 56 18.58 9.28 -25.23
N GLU A 57 17.65 9.32 -24.28
CA GLU A 57 17.63 8.46 -23.11
C GLU A 57 16.32 7.67 -23.00
N LEU A 58 16.41 6.36 -23.03
CA LEU A 58 15.35 5.41 -22.71
C LEU A 58 15.79 4.57 -21.51
N PRO A 59 14.89 4.16 -20.59
CA PRO A 59 13.44 4.37 -20.61
C PRO A 59 13.00 5.75 -20.14
N ILE A 60 11.87 6.25 -20.66
CA ILE A 60 11.24 7.49 -20.22
C ILE A 60 9.90 7.20 -19.52
N THR A 61 9.58 7.99 -18.50
CA THR A 61 8.28 7.92 -17.85
C THR A 61 7.20 8.51 -18.76
N LEU A 62 6.25 7.71 -19.18
CA LEU A 62 5.13 8.15 -20.01
C LEU A 62 4.02 8.78 -19.17
N LEU A 63 3.62 8.08 -18.10
CA LEU A 63 2.56 8.52 -17.21
C LEU A 63 2.79 7.96 -15.80
N LYS A 64 2.13 8.58 -14.84
CA LYS A 64 2.06 8.12 -13.46
C LYS A 64 0.60 7.89 -13.10
N LEU A 65 0.31 6.71 -12.61
CA LEU A 65 -1.02 6.32 -12.15
C LEU A 65 -1.04 6.32 -10.62
N ASN A 66 -2.02 7.01 -10.04
CA ASN A 66 -2.25 7.00 -8.61
C ASN A 66 -3.50 6.18 -8.32
N PHE A 67 -3.39 5.25 -7.40
CA PHE A 67 -4.48 4.36 -7.00
C PHE A 67 -4.79 4.54 -5.53
N THR A 68 -6.06 4.37 -5.18
CA THR A 68 -6.48 4.13 -3.80
C THR A 68 -6.73 2.63 -3.64
N ALA A 69 -6.17 2.03 -2.60
CA ALA A 69 -6.47 0.65 -2.25
C ALA A 69 -7.93 0.53 -1.79
N SER A 70 -8.60 -0.55 -2.17
CA SER A 70 -9.87 -0.95 -1.57
C SER A 70 -9.61 -1.51 -0.17
N THR A 71 -10.57 -1.37 0.72
CA THR A 71 -10.59 -2.04 2.02
C THR A 71 -11.03 -3.51 1.91
N ASP A 72 -11.39 -3.96 0.72
CA ASP A 72 -11.74 -5.35 0.44
C ASP A 72 -10.45 -6.17 0.32
N LEU A 73 -10.17 -6.99 1.33
CA LEU A 73 -8.94 -7.77 1.48
C LEU A 73 -9.07 -9.21 0.96
N ASP A 74 -10.19 -9.58 0.35
CA ASP A 74 -10.41 -10.93 -0.18
C ASP A 74 -9.58 -11.25 -1.46
N VAL A 75 -8.69 -10.35 -1.87
CA VAL A 75 -7.88 -10.47 -3.09
C VAL A 75 -6.40 -10.55 -2.75
N GLU A 76 -5.76 -11.67 -3.04
CA GLU A 76 -4.32 -11.87 -2.79
C GLU A 76 -3.40 -10.97 -3.65
N SER A 77 -3.84 -10.58 -4.82
CA SER A 77 -3.11 -9.64 -5.69
C SER A 77 -4.04 -8.96 -6.69
N THR A 78 -3.67 -7.75 -7.11
CA THR A 78 -4.35 -7.04 -8.20
C THR A 78 -3.41 -6.96 -9.40
N PRO A 79 -3.73 -7.60 -10.54
CA PRO A 79 -2.93 -7.46 -11.75
C PRO A 79 -3.13 -6.08 -12.39
N ILE A 80 -2.05 -5.47 -12.85
CA ILE A 80 -2.07 -4.33 -13.76
C ILE A 80 -1.45 -4.78 -15.07
N SER A 81 -2.24 -4.76 -16.12
CA SER A 81 -1.81 -5.15 -17.47
C SER A 81 -1.72 -3.92 -18.37
N PHE A 82 -0.70 -3.89 -19.20
CA PHE A 82 -0.49 -2.84 -20.18
C PHE A 82 -0.59 -3.43 -21.58
N THR A 83 -1.44 -2.86 -22.40
CA THR A 83 -1.63 -3.27 -23.80
C THR A 83 -1.55 -2.06 -24.72
N THR A 84 -1.21 -2.31 -25.98
CA THR A 84 -1.28 -1.28 -27.02
C THR A 84 -2.23 -1.72 -28.13
N SER A 85 -3.17 -0.85 -28.48
CA SER A 85 -4.08 -1.10 -29.60
C SER A 85 -3.47 -0.77 -30.97
N SER A 86 -2.51 0.15 -31.02
CA SER A 86 -1.74 0.48 -32.22
C SER A 86 -0.40 1.09 -31.85
N ASN A 87 0.64 0.76 -32.61
CA ASN A 87 1.97 1.34 -32.44
C ASN A 87 2.24 2.37 -33.54
N ALA A 88 2.93 3.44 -33.16
CA ALA A 88 3.51 4.32 -34.15
C ALA A 88 4.63 3.58 -34.92
N SER A 89 4.79 3.91 -36.19
CA SER A 89 5.83 3.29 -37.02
C SER A 89 7.23 3.52 -36.42
N GLY A 90 7.95 2.43 -36.18
CA GLY A 90 9.32 2.49 -35.62
C GLY A 90 9.39 2.34 -34.09
N TYR A 91 8.27 2.21 -33.38
CA TYR A 91 8.26 2.00 -31.93
C TYR A 91 7.66 0.65 -31.57
N ILE A 92 8.27 -0.01 -30.60
CA ILE A 92 7.75 -1.20 -29.95
C ILE A 92 7.42 -0.80 -28.52
N PHE A 93 6.18 -1.04 -28.11
CA PHE A 93 5.78 -0.90 -26.73
C PHE A 93 5.94 -2.26 -26.05
N GLU A 94 6.76 -2.31 -25.03
CA GLU A 94 6.89 -3.46 -24.15
C GLU A 94 6.24 -3.11 -22.81
N GLY A 95 5.02 -3.56 -22.62
CA GLY A 95 4.32 -3.46 -21.33
C GLY A 95 4.52 -4.74 -20.55
N ASN A 96 5.13 -4.68 -19.38
CA ASN A 96 5.16 -5.79 -18.47
C ASN A 96 3.91 -5.77 -17.60
N ASN A 97 3.24 -6.91 -17.49
CA ASN A 97 2.18 -7.08 -16.51
C ASN A 97 2.80 -6.98 -15.10
N TYR A 98 2.14 -6.24 -14.24
CA TYR A 98 2.57 -6.03 -12.88
C TYR A 98 1.50 -6.55 -11.92
N ASN A 99 1.88 -7.49 -11.06
CA ASN A 99 1.01 -7.90 -9.96
C ASN A 99 1.37 -7.04 -8.75
N ILE A 100 0.42 -6.24 -8.31
CA ILE A 100 0.53 -5.59 -7.01
C ILE A 100 0.07 -6.63 -5.98
N PRO A 101 0.97 -7.18 -5.16
CA PRO A 101 0.54 -8.02 -4.07
C PRO A 101 -0.34 -7.17 -3.16
N VAL A 102 -1.55 -7.62 -2.89
CA VAL A 102 -2.30 -7.13 -1.75
C VAL A 102 -1.64 -7.82 -0.55
N THR A 103 -0.63 -7.20 0.00
CA THR A 103 -0.15 -7.62 1.30
C THR A 103 -1.29 -7.33 2.26
N SER A 104 -1.99 -8.37 2.70
CA SER A 104 -2.75 -8.30 3.93
C SER A 104 -1.80 -7.65 4.94
N GLY A 105 -2.23 -6.58 5.59
CA GLY A 105 -1.39 -5.94 6.59
C GLY A 105 -0.86 -7.00 7.56
N THR A 106 0.33 -6.84 8.04
CA THR A 106 0.90 -7.70 9.07
C THR A 106 1.54 -6.84 10.15
N TRP A 107 1.49 -7.33 11.37
CA TRP A 107 2.21 -6.69 12.48
C TRP A 107 3.74 -6.92 12.44
N ASP A 108 4.24 -7.72 11.51
CA ASP A 108 5.67 -7.92 11.26
C ASP A 108 6.23 -6.71 10.49
N PHE A 109 6.66 -5.71 11.25
CA PHE A 109 7.11 -4.43 10.68
C PHE A 109 8.55 -4.46 10.19
N ASP A 110 9.37 -5.37 10.69
CA ASP A 110 10.77 -5.51 10.24
C ASP A 110 10.97 -6.65 9.23
N GLU A 111 9.88 -7.36 8.86
CA GLU A 111 9.85 -8.44 7.86
C GLU A 111 10.80 -9.60 8.15
N ASN A 112 10.92 -9.96 9.44
CA ASN A 112 11.69 -11.15 9.83
C ASN A 112 10.83 -12.44 9.87
N GLY A 113 9.53 -12.36 9.53
CA GLY A 113 8.59 -13.48 9.55
C GLY A 113 7.99 -13.78 10.93
N SER A 114 8.24 -12.95 11.91
CA SER A 114 7.76 -13.12 13.30
C SER A 114 7.30 -11.78 13.88
N VAL A 115 6.25 -11.80 14.69
CA VAL A 115 5.77 -10.58 15.37
C VAL A 115 6.16 -10.63 16.84
N ASN A 116 6.97 -9.69 17.28
CA ASN A 116 7.51 -9.65 18.63
C ASN A 116 7.24 -8.31 19.33
N ALA A 117 6.99 -8.35 20.64
CA ALA A 117 6.72 -7.15 21.42
C ALA A 117 7.88 -6.14 21.42
N LEU A 118 9.14 -6.62 21.46
CA LEU A 118 10.33 -5.79 21.58
C LEU A 118 10.93 -5.33 20.23
N THR A 119 10.37 -5.81 19.13
CA THR A 119 10.65 -5.32 17.78
C THR A 119 9.41 -4.62 17.26
N ASP A 120 8.47 -5.33 16.69
CA ASP A 120 7.30 -4.81 16.00
C ASP A 120 6.39 -3.97 16.90
N GLY A 121 6.06 -4.49 18.08
CA GLY A 121 5.29 -3.75 19.07
C GLY A 121 5.98 -2.45 19.47
N LEU A 122 7.29 -2.49 19.68
CA LEU A 122 8.09 -1.31 20.03
C LEU A 122 8.20 -0.32 18.86
N LEU A 123 8.35 -0.79 17.62
CA LEU A 123 8.37 0.04 16.42
C LEU A 123 7.05 0.81 16.27
N LEU A 124 5.91 0.13 16.40
CA LEU A 124 4.60 0.78 16.35
C LEU A 124 4.45 1.82 17.45
N MET A 125 4.78 1.48 18.70
CA MET A 125 4.69 2.39 19.84
C MET A 125 5.55 3.64 19.64
N ARG A 126 6.79 3.49 19.22
CA ARG A 126 7.70 4.62 18.94
C ARG A 126 7.16 5.50 17.82
N TYR A 127 6.66 4.88 16.75
CA TYR A 127 6.10 5.62 15.63
C TYR A 127 4.89 6.46 16.06
N LEU A 128 3.98 5.89 16.85
CA LEU A 128 2.82 6.57 17.43
C LEU A 128 3.22 7.70 18.40
N PHE A 129 4.34 7.56 19.11
CA PHE A 129 4.96 8.65 19.88
C PHE A 129 5.77 9.61 19.01
N THR A 130 5.57 9.61 17.71
CA THR A 130 6.22 10.51 16.75
C THR A 130 7.74 10.37 16.62
N MET A 131 8.33 9.28 17.13
CA MET A 131 9.75 8.99 16.91
C MET A 131 9.98 8.61 15.44
N ARG A 132 11.07 9.10 14.87
CA ARG A 132 11.44 8.90 13.45
C ARG A 132 12.96 8.72 13.33
N GLY A 133 13.39 8.26 12.13
CA GLY A 133 14.82 8.04 11.86
C GLY A 133 15.43 7.01 12.81
N GLU A 134 16.68 7.22 13.17
CA GLU A 134 17.42 6.33 14.09
C GLU A 134 16.70 6.12 15.42
N ALA A 135 16.03 7.14 15.96
CA ALA A 135 15.30 7.02 17.21
C ALA A 135 14.12 6.03 17.16
N LEU A 136 13.58 5.80 15.95
CA LEU A 136 12.54 4.79 15.73
C LEU A 136 13.10 3.38 15.80
N ILE A 137 14.23 3.14 15.12
CA ILE A 137 14.73 1.78 14.82
C ILE A 137 15.82 1.31 15.78
N ASP A 138 16.50 2.21 16.50
CA ASP A 138 17.63 1.84 17.37
C ASP A 138 17.22 0.77 18.40
N SER A 139 17.88 -0.39 18.33
CA SER A 139 17.62 -1.55 19.18
C SER A 139 16.16 -2.09 19.14
N ALA A 140 15.40 -1.75 18.09
CA ALA A 140 14.02 -2.20 17.88
C ALA A 140 13.83 -3.03 16.61
N ILE A 141 14.89 -3.39 15.93
CA ILE A 141 14.90 -4.25 14.76
C ILE A 141 15.53 -5.59 15.13
N ALA A 142 14.94 -6.69 14.67
CA ALA A 142 15.51 -8.02 14.85
C ALA A 142 16.83 -8.18 14.07
N SER A 143 17.70 -9.07 14.54
CA SER A 143 19.00 -9.31 13.88
C SER A 143 18.87 -9.96 12.50
N ASP A 144 17.72 -10.56 12.21
CA ASP A 144 17.34 -11.22 10.96
C ASP A 144 16.26 -10.46 10.19
N ALA A 145 16.08 -9.17 10.50
CA ALA A 145 15.10 -8.30 9.84
C ALA A 145 15.33 -8.19 8.33
N GLY A 146 14.25 -8.26 7.57
CA GLY A 146 14.24 -7.99 6.13
C GLY A 146 14.33 -6.49 5.83
N LEU A 147 13.70 -5.65 6.68
CA LEU A 147 13.75 -4.20 6.60
C LEU A 147 14.65 -3.65 7.71
N THR A 148 15.69 -2.91 7.33
CA THR A 148 16.72 -2.45 8.27
C THR A 148 16.91 -0.95 8.32
N THR A 149 16.28 -0.20 7.43
CA THR A 149 16.37 1.27 7.42
C THR A 149 15.14 1.93 7.99
N ALA A 150 15.32 3.09 8.62
CA ALA A 150 14.22 3.86 9.18
C ALA A 150 13.14 4.20 8.13
N ASN A 151 13.54 4.53 6.90
CA ASN A 151 12.61 4.88 5.84
C ASN A 151 11.70 3.72 5.42
N GLU A 152 12.24 2.50 5.35
CA GLU A 152 11.47 1.30 5.03
C GLU A 152 10.45 1.01 6.14
N ILE A 153 10.91 1.01 7.38
CA ILE A 153 10.06 0.79 8.57
C ILE A 153 8.97 1.87 8.68
N GLU A 154 9.33 3.16 8.52
CA GLU A 154 8.36 4.26 8.54
C GLU A 154 7.30 4.11 7.45
N SER A 155 7.70 3.70 6.25
CA SER A 155 6.76 3.46 5.15
C SER A 155 5.77 2.37 5.49
N LYS A 156 6.23 1.25 6.07
CA LYS A 156 5.38 0.14 6.47
C LYS A 156 4.44 0.52 7.62
N LEU A 157 4.94 1.21 8.64
CA LEU A 157 4.14 1.71 9.74
C LEU A 157 3.10 2.74 9.29
N SER A 158 3.45 3.61 8.33
CA SER A 158 2.50 4.55 7.73
C SER A 158 1.34 3.84 7.04
N VAL A 159 1.61 2.75 6.32
CA VAL A 159 0.54 1.92 5.73
C VAL A 159 -0.34 1.34 6.83
N ALA A 160 0.23 0.79 7.89
CA ALA A 160 -0.53 0.22 9.00
C ALA A 160 -1.47 1.25 9.65
N ILE A 161 -0.96 2.44 9.97
CA ILE A 161 -1.74 3.53 10.57
C ILE A 161 -2.94 3.93 9.69
N ASN A 162 -2.77 3.94 8.38
CA ASN A 162 -3.82 4.36 7.45
C ASN A 162 -4.79 3.24 7.07
N SER A 163 -4.52 2.00 7.48
CA SER A 163 -5.28 0.83 7.00
C SER A 163 -5.85 -0.05 8.09
N TYR A 164 -5.03 -0.50 9.04
CA TYR A 164 -5.43 -1.55 9.98
C TYR A 164 -4.96 -1.35 11.43
N ALA A 165 -4.19 -0.32 11.75
CA ALA A 165 -3.68 -0.14 13.11
C ALA A 165 -4.74 0.40 14.11
N ASP A 166 -5.94 0.77 13.66
CA ASP A 166 -7.09 1.10 14.52
C ASP A 166 -7.70 -0.20 15.10
N ILE A 167 -7.08 -0.70 16.16
CA ILE A 167 -7.40 -1.98 16.77
C ILE A 167 -8.75 -1.93 17.50
N ASP A 168 -9.07 -0.82 18.17
CA ASP A 168 -10.33 -0.66 18.89
C ASP A 168 -11.49 -0.14 18.02
N SER A 169 -11.20 0.20 16.74
CA SER A 169 -12.18 0.74 15.79
C SER A 169 -12.83 2.02 16.30
N SER A 170 -12.04 2.90 16.89
CA SER A 170 -12.48 4.23 17.36
C SER A 170 -12.42 5.30 16.28
N GLY A 171 -11.79 5.02 15.14
CA GLY A 171 -11.55 5.95 14.04
C GLY A 171 -10.24 6.73 14.13
N ASP A 172 -9.49 6.57 15.22
CA ASP A 172 -8.17 7.16 15.42
C ASP A 172 -7.19 6.09 15.86
N VAL A 173 -5.93 6.20 15.44
CA VAL A 173 -4.84 5.31 15.88
C VAL A 173 -3.94 6.04 16.87
N ASP A 174 -3.86 5.56 18.09
CA ASP A 174 -2.96 6.17 19.09
C ASP A 174 -2.19 5.17 19.96
N ALA A 175 -1.12 5.67 20.62
CA ALA A 175 -0.19 4.82 21.37
C ALA A 175 -0.82 4.20 22.63
N LEU A 176 -1.76 4.87 23.30
CA LEU A 176 -2.29 4.46 24.58
C LEU A 176 -3.56 3.59 24.46
N THR A 177 -4.08 3.46 23.26
CA THR A 177 -5.13 2.50 22.91
C THR A 177 -4.55 1.41 22.01
N ASP A 178 -4.47 1.64 20.71
CA ASP A 178 -4.06 0.64 19.72
C ASP A 178 -2.65 0.10 19.94
N GLY A 179 -1.69 0.99 20.13
CA GLY A 179 -0.32 0.58 20.42
C GLY A 179 -0.21 -0.25 21.70
N LEU A 180 -0.96 0.13 22.73
CA LEU A 180 -0.97 -0.61 24.00
C LEU A 180 -1.70 -1.94 23.90
N LEU A 181 -2.80 -2.04 23.13
CA LEU A 181 -3.51 -3.29 22.86
C LEU A 181 -2.59 -4.29 22.14
N LEU A 182 -1.93 -3.87 21.06
CA LEU A 182 -0.97 -4.73 20.36
C LEU A 182 0.17 -5.17 21.28
N MET A 183 0.78 -4.24 21.99
CA MET A 183 1.90 -4.52 22.89
C MET A 183 1.52 -5.54 23.99
N ARG A 184 0.37 -5.37 24.62
CA ARG A 184 -0.14 -6.31 25.63
C ARG A 184 -0.40 -7.68 25.04
N TYR A 185 -1.02 -7.75 23.87
CA TYR A 185 -1.25 -8.99 23.16
C TYR A 185 0.07 -9.73 22.89
N LEU A 186 1.07 -9.02 22.38
CA LEU A 186 2.40 -9.59 22.09
C LEU A 186 3.17 -10.02 23.34
N PHE A 187 2.91 -9.39 24.50
CA PHE A 187 3.40 -9.87 25.81
C PHE A 187 2.55 -11.01 26.37
N ASN A 188 1.66 -11.60 25.56
CA ASN A 188 0.79 -12.70 25.94
C ASN A 188 -0.19 -12.35 27.08
N LEU A 189 -0.54 -11.07 27.24
CA LEU A 189 -1.67 -10.70 28.08
C LEU A 189 -2.98 -11.04 27.36
N ARG A 190 -3.89 -11.68 28.06
CA ARG A 190 -5.19 -12.11 27.55
C ARG A 190 -6.27 -11.72 28.55
N ASP A 191 -7.54 -11.91 28.19
CA ASP A 191 -8.67 -11.58 29.03
C ASP A 191 -8.68 -10.09 29.48
N ASP A 192 -9.18 -9.79 30.67
CA ASP A 192 -9.25 -8.43 31.21
C ASP A 192 -7.92 -7.66 31.16
N PRO A 193 -6.74 -8.27 31.47
CA PRO A 193 -5.43 -7.61 31.34
C PRO A 193 -5.11 -7.09 29.95
N LEU A 194 -5.65 -7.68 28.88
CA LEU A 194 -5.44 -7.20 27.52
C LEU A 194 -6.13 -5.84 27.30
N ILE A 195 -7.40 -5.74 27.67
CA ILE A 195 -8.26 -4.62 27.28
C ILE A 195 -8.42 -3.53 28.36
N ASN A 196 -7.99 -3.78 29.60
CA ASN A 196 -8.23 -2.89 30.73
C ASN A 196 -7.75 -1.46 30.47
N SER A 197 -8.71 -0.54 30.33
CA SER A 197 -8.47 0.90 30.06
C SER A 197 -7.63 1.20 28.82
N SER A 198 -7.69 0.34 27.79
CA SER A 198 -6.86 0.46 26.58
C SER A 198 -7.68 0.62 25.29
N PHE A 199 -8.91 1.06 25.40
CA PHE A 199 -9.74 1.44 24.26
C PHE A 199 -10.51 2.73 24.57
N LYS A 200 -10.93 3.43 23.53
CA LYS A 200 -11.72 4.65 23.70
C LYS A 200 -13.15 4.34 24.10
N PRO A 201 -13.83 5.26 24.81
CA PRO A 201 -15.24 5.03 25.27
C PRO A 201 -16.21 4.78 24.13
N ASP A 202 -15.94 5.24 22.92
CA ASP A 202 -16.72 5.12 21.70
C ASP A 202 -16.20 4.05 20.74
N ALA A 203 -15.22 3.26 21.16
CA ALA A 203 -14.64 2.17 20.37
C ALA A 203 -15.71 1.13 19.98
N ALA A 204 -15.74 0.78 18.70
CA ALA A 204 -16.67 -0.24 18.20
C ALA A 204 -16.18 -1.67 18.53
N ARG A 205 -14.86 -1.90 18.65
CA ARG A 205 -14.26 -3.13 19.18
C ARG A 205 -13.82 -2.89 20.62
N ASN A 206 -14.51 -3.47 21.57
CA ASN A 206 -14.27 -3.23 23.00
C ASN A 206 -14.39 -4.48 23.87
N THR A 207 -14.47 -5.65 23.26
CA THR A 207 -14.41 -6.95 23.96
C THR A 207 -13.11 -7.67 23.70
N VAL A 208 -12.69 -8.50 24.65
CA VAL A 208 -11.48 -9.35 24.52
C VAL A 208 -11.50 -10.13 23.21
N THR A 209 -12.60 -10.83 22.94
CA THR A 209 -12.72 -11.70 21.76
C THR A 209 -12.58 -10.93 20.45
N GLU A 210 -13.18 -9.75 20.35
CA GLU A 210 -13.07 -8.91 19.13
C GLU A 210 -11.66 -8.38 18.92
N ILE A 211 -11.01 -7.91 19.98
CA ILE A 211 -9.65 -7.39 19.94
C ILE A 211 -8.65 -8.50 19.59
N GLU A 212 -8.73 -9.66 20.26
CA GLU A 212 -7.85 -10.79 19.97
C GLU A 212 -8.02 -11.27 18.52
N ALA A 213 -9.25 -11.51 18.07
CA ALA A 213 -9.53 -11.96 16.72
C ALA A 213 -9.02 -10.95 15.66
N TYR A 214 -9.17 -9.66 15.95
CA TYR A 214 -8.66 -8.62 15.05
C TYR A 214 -7.13 -8.63 14.98
N ILE A 215 -6.44 -8.66 16.10
CA ILE A 215 -4.97 -8.71 16.11
C ILE A 215 -4.48 -9.99 15.41
N GLU A 216 -5.10 -11.14 15.69
CA GLU A 216 -4.76 -12.44 15.08
C GLU A 216 -4.90 -12.42 13.56
N SER A 217 -5.88 -11.70 13.01
CA SER A 217 -6.10 -11.63 11.55
C SER A 217 -4.94 -11.00 10.77
N PHE A 218 -4.04 -10.29 11.43
CA PHE A 218 -2.84 -9.68 10.85
C PHE A 218 -1.53 -10.32 11.34
N MET A 219 -1.58 -11.48 11.97
CA MET A 219 -0.37 -12.26 12.28
C MET A 219 0.14 -12.95 11.01
N PRO A 220 1.47 -13.10 10.84
CA PRO A 220 2.02 -13.91 9.76
C PRO A 220 1.52 -15.35 9.84
N LEU A 221 1.34 -16.00 8.69
CA LEU A 221 0.90 -17.39 8.57
C LEU A 221 2.02 -18.36 8.93
#